data_5a1fcefdce47ca043592e3deb48bb99e
#
_entry.id   5a1fcefdce47ca043592e3deb48bb99e
#
_cell.length_a   1.000
_cell.length_b   1.000
_cell.length_c   1.000
_cell.angle_alpha   90.00
_cell.angle_beta   90.00
_cell.angle_gamma   90.00
#
_symmetry.space_group_name_H-M   'P 1'
#
loop_
_entity.id
_entity.type
_entity.pdbx_description
1 polymer ?
#
loop_
_entity_poly.entity_id
_entity_poly.type
_entity_poly.pdbx_seq_one_letter_code
_entity_poly.pdbx_strand_id
1 'polypeptide(L)'
;MLAAIGISSMEELFADIPQAVRLTRELDLPAGMAEQEVYEHLSALAARNRHSDEEVTFLGAGMYDHYVPAIVDAITSRSEFLTPYTTYQPEISQGGLQVMFEFQTAMSELTGLPVSNAGLYEGPSALASAGYLAIGATKRKRFVISRGVHPHSRETLRTYSVGYGAEVVEVGLEGGLTDAAALADSVDEIGRAHV
;
A
#
# COMPACT_ATOMS: atom_id res chain seq x y z
N MET A 1 -10.00 -44.34 12.14
CA MET A 1 -9.03 -43.46 11.43
C MET A 1 -7.60 -43.82 11.79
N LEU A 2 -7.17 -43.86 13.08
CA LEU A 2 -5.79 -44.17 13.47
C LEU A 2 -5.30 -45.49 12.91
N ALA A 3 -6.09 -46.58 13.04
CA ALA A 3 -5.73 -47.89 12.53
C ALA A 3 -5.58 -47.92 10.98
N ALA A 4 -6.30 -47.06 10.25
CA ALA A 4 -6.20 -46.99 8.79
C ALA A 4 -4.90 -46.32 8.31
N ILE A 5 -4.30 -45.49 9.15
CA ILE A 5 -3.00 -44.85 8.87
C ILE A 5 -1.85 -45.54 9.60
N GLY A 6 -2.12 -46.63 10.36
CA GLY A 6 -1.11 -47.47 10.99
C GLY A 6 -0.52 -46.92 12.26
N ILE A 7 -1.21 -46.03 12.98
CA ILE A 7 -0.77 -45.45 14.27
C ILE A 7 -1.74 -45.81 15.38
N SER A 8 -1.27 -45.77 16.62
CA SER A 8 -2.05 -46.12 17.82
C SER A 8 -2.59 -44.89 18.56
N SER A 9 -1.97 -43.74 18.40
CA SER A 9 -2.36 -42.49 19.07
C SER A 9 -2.18 -41.29 18.19
N MET A 10 -2.86 -40.18 18.53
CA MET A 10 -2.67 -38.90 17.86
C MET A 10 -1.24 -38.34 18.03
N GLU A 11 -0.59 -38.69 19.14
CA GLU A 11 0.76 -38.23 19.44
C GLU A 11 1.80 -38.71 18.43
N GLU A 12 1.57 -39.91 17.88
CA GLU A 12 2.45 -40.49 16.85
C GLU A 12 2.48 -39.66 15.55
N LEU A 13 1.43 -38.89 15.26
CA LEU A 13 1.40 -37.96 14.10
C LEU A 13 2.43 -36.83 14.23
N PHE A 14 2.87 -36.55 15.45
CA PHE A 14 3.80 -35.46 15.73
C PHE A 14 5.22 -35.98 16.04
N ALA A 15 5.49 -37.26 15.79
CA ALA A 15 6.77 -37.88 16.10
C ALA A 15 7.98 -37.19 15.46
N ASP A 16 7.76 -36.58 14.26
CA ASP A 16 8.82 -35.85 13.54
C ASP A 16 9.16 -34.49 14.17
N ILE A 17 8.33 -34.00 15.10
CA ILE A 17 8.60 -32.73 15.81
C ILE A 17 9.52 -33.04 17.00
N PRO A 18 10.71 -32.42 17.09
CA PRO A 18 11.61 -32.62 18.23
C PRO A 18 10.93 -32.29 19.55
N GLN A 19 11.11 -33.14 20.55
CA GLN A 19 10.48 -33.02 21.87
C GLN A 19 10.76 -31.66 22.54
N ALA A 20 11.93 -31.09 22.30
CA ALA A 20 12.32 -29.80 22.87
C ALA A 20 11.51 -28.61 22.39
N VAL A 21 10.86 -28.73 21.23
CA VAL A 21 10.01 -27.65 20.65
C VAL A 21 8.51 -27.98 20.68
N ARG A 22 8.15 -29.15 21.21
CA ARG A 22 6.73 -29.53 21.38
C ARG A 22 6.15 -28.80 22.58
N LEU A 23 5.01 -28.15 22.36
CA LEU A 23 4.26 -27.51 23.42
C LEU A 23 3.52 -28.57 24.24
N THR A 24 3.88 -28.71 25.51
CA THR A 24 3.31 -29.69 26.45
C THR A 24 2.32 -29.08 27.43
N ARG A 25 2.05 -27.83 27.35
CA ARG A 25 1.06 -27.08 28.17
C ARG A 25 -0.02 -26.49 27.32
N GLU A 26 -1.13 -26.22 27.91
CA GLU A 26 -2.16 -25.39 27.27
C GLU A 26 -1.65 -23.95 26.98
N LEU A 27 -2.15 -23.35 25.96
CA LEU A 27 -1.86 -21.94 25.68
C LEU A 27 -2.48 -21.07 26.78
N ASP A 28 -1.71 -20.11 27.27
CA ASP A 28 -2.20 -19.10 28.23
C ASP A 28 -2.99 -18.03 27.46
N LEU A 29 -4.22 -18.40 27.11
CA LEU A 29 -5.17 -17.52 26.40
C LEU A 29 -6.35 -17.24 27.33
N PRO A 30 -6.89 -16.00 27.31
CA PRO A 30 -8.12 -15.71 28.02
C PRO A 30 -9.27 -16.56 27.48
N ALA A 31 -10.23 -16.85 28.34
CA ALA A 31 -11.44 -17.54 27.94
C ALA A 31 -12.16 -16.76 26.83
N GLY A 32 -12.82 -17.49 25.92
CA GLY A 32 -13.65 -16.88 24.90
C GLY A 32 -14.79 -16.08 25.51
N MET A 33 -15.11 -14.93 24.90
CA MET A 33 -16.21 -14.07 25.32
C MET A 33 -17.42 -14.31 24.41
N ALA A 34 -18.61 -14.01 24.89
CA ALA A 34 -19.81 -13.98 24.05
C ALA A 34 -19.77 -12.78 23.10
N GLU A 35 -20.48 -12.86 21.97
CA GLU A 35 -20.48 -11.82 20.94
C GLU A 35 -20.81 -10.42 21.50
N GLN A 36 -21.83 -10.34 22.36
CA GLN A 36 -22.22 -9.08 23.00
C GLN A 36 -21.10 -8.52 23.89
N GLU A 37 -20.43 -9.35 24.66
CA GLU A 37 -19.31 -8.94 25.53
C GLU A 37 -18.12 -8.43 24.70
N VAL A 38 -17.81 -9.09 23.59
CA VAL A 38 -16.79 -8.62 22.65
C VAL A 38 -17.17 -7.27 22.06
N TYR A 39 -18.42 -7.10 21.62
CA TYR A 39 -18.92 -5.85 21.06
C TYR A 39 -18.83 -4.71 22.07
N GLU A 40 -19.30 -4.93 23.31
CA GLU A 40 -19.22 -3.94 24.38
C GLU A 40 -17.77 -3.56 24.73
N HIS A 41 -16.90 -4.58 24.83
CA HIS A 41 -15.49 -4.37 25.10
C HIS A 41 -14.81 -3.54 24.01
N LEU A 42 -14.99 -3.91 22.75
CA LEU A 42 -14.39 -3.18 21.62
C LEU A 42 -14.99 -1.78 21.45
N SER A 43 -16.27 -1.61 21.69
CA SER A 43 -16.94 -0.29 21.68
C SER A 43 -16.37 0.62 22.77
N ALA A 44 -16.13 0.08 23.96
CA ALA A 44 -15.51 0.84 25.05
C ALA A 44 -14.07 1.25 24.73
N LEU A 45 -13.32 0.40 24.04
CA LEU A 45 -11.98 0.74 23.55
C LEU A 45 -12.05 1.80 22.44
N ALA A 46 -12.94 1.66 21.48
CA ALA A 46 -13.15 2.62 20.40
C ALA A 46 -13.53 4.01 20.92
N ALA A 47 -14.39 4.08 21.93
CA ALA A 47 -14.82 5.33 22.55
C ALA A 47 -13.69 6.11 23.28
N ARG A 48 -12.50 5.51 23.43
CA ARG A 48 -11.31 6.20 23.96
C ARG A 48 -10.57 7.01 22.89
N ASN A 49 -10.87 6.76 21.63
CA ASN A 49 -10.30 7.54 20.52
C ASN A 49 -11.11 8.83 20.32
N ARG A 50 -10.42 9.86 19.87
CA ARG A 50 -11.01 11.10 19.38
C ARG A 50 -10.93 11.09 17.86
N HIS A 51 -12.01 11.40 17.18
CA HIS A 51 -12.05 11.37 15.72
C HIS A 51 -12.47 12.72 15.13
N SER A 52 -12.27 12.90 13.85
CA SER A 52 -12.45 14.18 13.15
C SER A 52 -13.89 14.70 13.13
N ASP A 53 -14.89 13.83 13.39
CA ASP A 53 -16.30 14.27 13.51
C ASP A 53 -16.57 14.98 14.86
N GLU A 54 -15.73 14.77 15.86
CA GLU A 54 -15.84 15.36 17.20
C GLU A 54 -14.86 16.53 17.41
N GLU A 55 -13.71 16.48 16.76
CA GLU A 55 -12.65 17.47 16.95
C GLU A 55 -12.08 17.96 15.61
N VAL A 56 -11.75 19.24 15.54
CA VAL A 56 -11.02 19.80 14.40
C VAL A 56 -9.57 19.31 14.46
N THR A 57 -9.11 18.70 13.37
CA THR A 57 -7.74 18.19 13.25
C THR A 57 -6.91 19.05 12.31
N PHE A 58 -5.65 19.34 12.70
CA PHE A 58 -4.63 19.99 11.88
C PHE A 58 -3.43 19.09 11.63
N LEU A 59 -3.53 17.80 11.90
CA LEU A 59 -2.44 16.83 11.70
C LEU A 59 -1.98 16.74 10.24
N GLY A 60 -2.91 16.89 9.30
CA GLY A 60 -2.62 16.99 7.87
C GLY A 60 -1.91 15.75 7.31
N ALA A 61 -0.60 15.87 7.08
CA ALA A 61 0.24 14.82 6.50
C ALA A 61 -0.24 14.30 5.12
N GLY A 62 -0.91 15.16 4.33
CA GLY A 62 -1.51 14.79 3.05
C GLY A 62 -2.88 14.14 3.15
N MET A 63 -3.44 14.01 4.33
CA MET A 63 -4.81 13.52 4.57
C MET A 63 -5.77 14.69 4.49
N TYR A 64 -6.66 14.67 3.52
CA TYR A 64 -7.67 15.71 3.31
C TYR A 64 -9.06 15.14 3.48
N ASP A 65 -10.01 15.98 3.93
CA ASP A 65 -11.42 15.61 4.00
C ASP A 65 -11.98 15.48 2.59
N HIS A 66 -12.54 14.30 2.30
CA HIS A 66 -13.21 14.00 1.05
C HIS A 66 -14.63 13.54 1.32
N TYR A 67 -15.58 14.06 0.53
CA TYR A 67 -16.92 13.53 0.57
C TYR A 67 -16.95 12.17 -0.14
N VAL A 68 -17.39 11.14 0.57
CA VAL A 68 -17.61 9.80 0.02
C VAL A 68 -19.12 9.59 -0.14
N PRO A 69 -19.65 9.52 -1.37
CA PRO A 69 -21.07 9.26 -1.59
C PRO A 69 -21.48 7.88 -1.04
N ALA A 70 -22.67 7.77 -0.47
CA ALA A 70 -23.20 6.51 0.07
C ALA A 70 -23.27 5.38 -0.97
N ILE A 71 -23.36 5.71 -2.26
CA ILE A 71 -23.35 4.74 -3.35
C ILE A 71 -22.02 3.96 -3.44
N VAL A 72 -20.91 4.55 -2.98
CA VAL A 72 -19.60 3.88 -2.95
C VAL A 72 -19.67 2.67 -2.04
N ASP A 73 -20.17 2.83 -0.81
CA ASP A 73 -20.32 1.73 0.15
C ASP A 73 -21.31 0.68 -0.36
N ALA A 74 -22.42 1.12 -0.95
CA ALA A 74 -23.42 0.24 -1.51
C ALA A 74 -22.89 -0.63 -2.65
N ILE A 75 -22.03 -0.10 -3.51
CA ILE A 75 -21.42 -0.84 -4.62
C ILE A 75 -20.26 -1.72 -4.11
N THR A 76 -19.36 -1.18 -3.31
CA THR A 76 -18.18 -1.93 -2.84
C THR A 76 -18.54 -3.07 -1.88
N SER A 77 -19.71 -3.00 -1.22
CA SER A 77 -20.22 -4.06 -0.35
C SER A 77 -20.88 -5.23 -1.10
N ARG A 78 -21.00 -5.15 -2.42
CA ARG A 78 -21.60 -6.24 -3.21
C ARG A 78 -20.64 -7.41 -3.30
N SER A 79 -21.18 -8.62 -3.19
CA SER A 79 -20.38 -9.86 -3.21
C SER A 79 -19.57 -10.03 -4.48
N GLU A 80 -20.04 -9.50 -5.60
CA GLU A 80 -19.32 -9.51 -6.89
C GLU A 80 -17.97 -8.80 -6.84
N PHE A 81 -17.81 -7.83 -5.93
CA PHE A 81 -16.57 -7.06 -5.74
C PHE A 81 -15.77 -7.50 -4.52
N LEU A 82 -16.39 -8.20 -3.55
CA LEU A 82 -15.73 -8.62 -2.31
C LEU A 82 -15.08 -10.01 -2.40
N THR A 83 -15.59 -10.88 -3.26
CA THR A 83 -15.19 -12.29 -3.31
C THR A 83 -13.78 -12.54 -3.86
N PRO A 84 -13.29 -11.89 -4.92
CA PRO A 84 -11.93 -12.16 -5.40
C PRO A 84 -10.93 -11.30 -4.62
N TYR A 85 -10.20 -11.93 -3.70
CA TYR A 85 -9.04 -11.30 -3.06
C TYR A 85 -7.96 -10.98 -4.11
N THR A 86 -7.72 -11.91 -5.03
CA THR A 86 -6.85 -11.73 -6.20
C THR A 86 -7.50 -12.43 -7.39
N THR A 87 -7.40 -11.83 -8.56
CA THR A 87 -7.99 -12.34 -9.80
C THR A 87 -7.15 -13.47 -10.43
N TYR A 88 -6.83 -14.52 -9.67
CA TYR A 88 -6.03 -15.65 -10.16
C TYR A 88 -6.69 -16.41 -11.29
N GLN A 89 -8.03 -16.48 -11.28
CA GLN A 89 -8.81 -17.12 -12.34
C GLN A 89 -9.52 -16.03 -13.14
N PRO A 90 -8.95 -15.61 -14.27
CA PRO A 90 -9.54 -14.53 -15.08
C PRO A 90 -10.92 -14.91 -15.63
N GLU A 91 -11.20 -16.22 -15.80
CA GLU A 91 -12.47 -16.72 -16.31
C GLU A 91 -13.66 -16.34 -15.43
N ILE A 92 -13.46 -16.27 -14.11
CA ILE A 92 -14.52 -15.93 -13.13
C ILE A 92 -14.36 -14.50 -12.60
N SER A 93 -13.34 -13.76 -13.02
CA SER A 93 -13.00 -12.43 -12.55
C SER A 93 -13.11 -11.36 -13.63
N GLN A 94 -13.84 -11.64 -14.73
CA GLN A 94 -13.91 -10.76 -15.90
C GLN A 94 -14.47 -9.38 -15.56
N GLY A 95 -15.49 -9.30 -14.70
CA GLY A 95 -16.03 -8.01 -14.25
C GLY A 95 -15.04 -7.18 -13.46
N GLY A 96 -14.29 -7.79 -12.53
CA GLY A 96 -13.22 -7.12 -11.79
C GLY A 96 -12.09 -6.62 -12.67
N LEU A 97 -11.68 -7.44 -13.66
CA LEU A 97 -10.67 -7.03 -14.65
C LEU A 97 -11.17 -5.88 -15.53
N GLN A 98 -12.43 -5.90 -15.93
CA GLN A 98 -13.04 -4.81 -16.70
C GLN A 98 -13.01 -3.49 -15.91
N VAL A 99 -13.32 -3.52 -14.61
CA VAL A 99 -13.23 -2.34 -13.74
C VAL A 99 -11.81 -1.77 -13.69
N MET A 100 -10.79 -2.62 -13.64
CA MET A 100 -9.39 -2.18 -13.68
C MET A 100 -9.05 -1.47 -14.99
N PHE A 101 -9.50 -2.00 -16.13
CA PHE A 101 -9.30 -1.36 -17.43
C PHE A 101 -10.03 -0.01 -17.51
N GLU A 102 -11.24 0.06 -17.02
CA GLU A 102 -12.01 1.32 -17.00
C GLU A 102 -11.35 2.36 -16.09
N PHE A 103 -10.82 1.95 -14.94
CA PHE A 103 -10.04 2.83 -14.06
C PHE A 103 -8.79 3.38 -14.77
N GLN A 104 -8.02 2.53 -15.45
CA GLN A 104 -6.85 2.95 -16.22
C GLN A 104 -7.23 3.97 -17.31
N THR A 105 -8.33 3.74 -18.01
CA THR A 105 -8.86 4.65 -19.01
C THR A 105 -9.26 6.00 -18.37
N ALA A 106 -9.99 5.96 -17.25
CA ALA A 106 -10.39 7.16 -16.53
C ALA A 106 -9.17 7.98 -16.06
N MET A 107 -8.13 7.34 -15.56
CA MET A 107 -6.89 8.03 -15.16
C MET A 107 -6.17 8.63 -16.36
N SER A 108 -6.12 7.95 -17.49
CA SER A 108 -5.52 8.48 -18.72
C SER A 108 -6.27 9.70 -19.24
N GLU A 109 -7.59 9.67 -19.24
CA GLU A 109 -8.43 10.80 -19.64
C GLU A 109 -8.28 12.02 -18.70
N LEU A 110 -8.24 11.78 -17.39
CA LEU A 110 -8.10 12.84 -16.39
C LEU A 110 -6.72 13.52 -16.42
N THR A 111 -5.67 12.75 -16.68
CA THR A 111 -4.28 13.25 -16.64
C THR A 111 -3.77 13.69 -18.01
N GLY A 112 -4.40 13.27 -19.10
CA GLY A 112 -3.92 13.46 -20.47
C GLY A 112 -2.70 12.59 -20.81
N LEU A 113 -2.34 11.62 -19.95
CA LEU A 113 -1.26 10.68 -20.20
C LEU A 113 -1.80 9.45 -20.97
N PRO A 114 -1.09 8.94 -21.98
CA PRO A 114 -1.61 7.88 -22.85
C PRO A 114 -1.71 6.51 -22.18
N VAL A 115 -1.04 6.31 -21.05
CA VAL A 115 -0.99 5.04 -20.34
C VAL A 115 -1.06 5.28 -18.82
N SER A 116 -1.87 4.48 -18.16
CA SER A 116 -1.91 4.37 -16.70
C SER A 116 -1.93 2.90 -16.28
N ASN A 117 -1.37 2.58 -15.11
CA ASN A 117 -1.61 1.28 -14.49
C ASN A 117 -2.92 1.28 -13.67
N ALA A 118 -3.33 0.12 -13.17
CA ALA A 118 -4.54 0.00 -12.37
C ALA A 118 -4.34 0.45 -10.90
N GLY A 119 -3.10 0.57 -10.44
CA GLY A 119 -2.75 1.03 -9.10
C GLY A 119 -1.40 0.51 -8.62
N LEU A 120 -0.88 1.15 -7.60
CA LEU A 120 0.30 0.75 -6.83
C LEU A 120 -0.07 0.80 -5.34
N TYR A 121 0.81 0.34 -4.45
CA TYR A 121 0.52 0.24 -3.02
C TYR A 121 0.16 1.59 -2.41
N GLU A 122 0.95 2.64 -2.70
CA GLU A 122 0.73 4.01 -2.22
C GLU A 122 1.58 5.01 -3.03
N GLY A 123 1.32 6.33 -2.86
CA GLY A 123 2.00 7.38 -3.62
C GLY A 123 3.53 7.37 -3.54
N PRO A 124 4.14 7.22 -2.35
CA PRO A 124 5.59 7.13 -2.20
C PRO A 124 6.23 6.00 -3.01
N SER A 125 5.69 4.77 -2.98
CA SER A 125 6.22 3.66 -3.79
C SER A 125 5.88 3.81 -5.27
N ALA A 126 4.80 4.50 -5.62
CA ALA A 126 4.52 4.86 -7.01
C ALA A 126 5.62 5.77 -7.59
N LEU A 127 6.06 6.79 -6.83
CA LEU A 127 7.17 7.65 -7.22
C LEU A 127 8.47 6.86 -7.38
N ALA A 128 8.80 5.99 -6.42
CA ALA A 128 9.99 5.15 -6.50
C ALA A 128 9.97 4.21 -7.70
N SER A 129 8.81 3.64 -8.03
CA SER A 129 8.60 2.80 -9.21
C SER A 129 8.74 3.59 -10.51
N ALA A 130 8.25 4.84 -10.55
CA ALA A 130 8.46 5.74 -11.69
C ALA A 130 9.96 6.02 -11.89
N GLY A 131 10.71 6.22 -10.80
CA GLY A 131 12.17 6.33 -10.85
C GLY A 131 12.85 5.09 -11.47
N TYR A 132 12.41 3.88 -11.09
CA TYR A 132 12.92 2.66 -11.70
C TYR A 132 12.65 2.58 -13.21
N LEU A 133 11.43 2.94 -13.63
CA LEU A 133 11.06 3.02 -15.05
C LEU A 133 11.92 4.05 -15.79
N ALA A 134 12.18 5.22 -15.19
CA ALA A 134 13.01 6.26 -15.76
C ALA A 134 14.46 5.77 -15.98
N ILE A 135 15.04 5.04 -15.01
CA ILE A 135 16.35 4.39 -15.18
C ILE A 135 16.33 3.38 -16.34
N GLY A 136 15.27 2.56 -16.39
CA GLY A 136 15.09 1.58 -17.46
C GLY A 136 15.08 2.21 -18.85
N ALA A 137 14.40 3.34 -19.00
CA ALA A 137 14.24 4.06 -20.24
C ALA A 137 15.47 4.90 -20.63
N THR A 138 16.09 5.58 -19.65
CA THR A 138 17.15 6.56 -19.92
C THR A 138 18.55 6.04 -19.66
N LYS A 139 18.70 4.97 -18.90
CA LYS A 139 19.95 4.42 -18.35
C LYS A 139 20.73 5.38 -17.45
N ARG A 140 20.07 6.47 -17.01
CA ARG A 140 20.65 7.45 -16.10
C ARG A 140 20.41 7.04 -14.66
N LYS A 141 21.35 7.34 -13.76
CA LYS A 141 21.32 6.95 -12.36
C LYS A 141 21.34 8.16 -11.43
N ARG A 142 20.67 9.22 -11.82
CA ARG A 142 20.51 10.42 -11.02
C ARG A 142 19.09 10.92 -11.12
N PHE A 143 18.45 11.10 -9.97
CA PHE A 143 17.13 11.71 -9.85
C PHE A 143 17.27 13.13 -9.35
N VAL A 144 16.55 14.05 -9.95
CA VAL A 144 16.40 15.41 -9.45
C VAL A 144 14.96 15.55 -8.96
N ILE A 145 14.77 15.87 -7.68
CA ILE A 145 13.47 15.95 -7.05
C ILE A 145 13.29 17.27 -6.31
N SER A 146 12.11 17.87 -6.44
CA SER A 146 11.78 19.09 -5.69
C SER A 146 11.57 18.80 -4.21
N ARG A 147 12.02 19.70 -3.34
CA ARG A 147 11.69 19.68 -1.92
C ARG A 147 10.21 19.92 -1.62
N GLY A 148 9.42 20.38 -2.62
CA GLY A 148 7.97 20.48 -2.54
C GLY A 148 7.23 19.14 -2.62
N VAL A 149 7.91 18.07 -3.07
CA VAL A 149 7.35 16.71 -3.04
C VAL A 149 7.23 16.24 -1.59
N HIS A 150 6.14 15.52 -1.31
CA HIS A 150 5.85 15.02 0.04
C HIS A 150 7.06 14.31 0.67
N PRO A 151 7.40 14.58 1.94
CA PRO A 151 8.59 14.02 2.60
C PRO A 151 8.70 12.50 2.50
N HIS A 152 7.60 11.76 2.74
CA HIS A 152 7.60 10.30 2.63
C HIS A 152 7.98 9.82 1.23
N SER A 153 7.50 10.51 0.19
CA SER A 153 7.83 10.15 -1.20
C SER A 153 9.32 10.36 -1.49
N ARG A 154 9.90 11.46 -0.97
CA ARG A 154 11.34 11.72 -1.11
C ARG A 154 12.20 10.67 -0.39
N GLU A 155 11.83 10.33 0.84
CA GLU A 155 12.54 9.30 1.63
C GLU A 155 12.40 7.91 1.01
N THR A 156 11.23 7.56 0.50
CA THR A 156 11.02 6.29 -0.20
C THR A 156 11.88 6.22 -1.46
N LEU A 157 11.90 7.29 -2.27
CA LEU A 157 12.77 7.35 -3.44
C LEU A 157 14.24 7.17 -3.07
N ARG A 158 14.72 7.83 -2.00
CA ARG A 158 16.10 7.65 -1.51
C ARG A 158 16.39 6.21 -1.11
N THR A 159 15.47 5.59 -0.38
CA THR A 159 15.62 4.19 0.07
C THR A 159 15.74 3.25 -1.12
N TYR A 160 14.87 3.38 -2.10
CA TYR A 160 14.92 2.55 -3.32
C TYR A 160 16.15 2.84 -4.17
N SER A 161 16.60 4.10 -4.20
CA SER A 161 17.76 4.53 -4.99
C SER A 161 19.06 3.82 -4.58
N VAL A 162 19.16 3.41 -3.31
CA VAL A 162 20.29 2.58 -2.85
C VAL A 162 20.34 1.26 -3.64
N GLY A 163 19.20 0.58 -3.79
CA GLY A 163 19.10 -0.66 -4.57
C GLY A 163 19.30 -0.44 -6.07
N TYR A 164 18.90 0.71 -6.59
CA TYR A 164 19.05 1.06 -8.00
C TYR A 164 20.51 1.51 -8.35
N GLY A 165 21.31 1.81 -7.34
CA GLY A 165 22.62 2.45 -7.50
C GLY A 165 22.48 3.83 -8.13
N ALA A 166 21.48 4.61 -7.70
CA ALA A 166 21.15 5.94 -8.20
C ALA A 166 21.37 7.01 -7.13
N GLU A 167 21.74 8.21 -7.55
CA GLU A 167 21.84 9.41 -6.72
C GLU A 167 20.49 10.15 -6.70
N VAL A 168 20.12 10.75 -5.56
CA VAL A 168 18.98 11.64 -5.44
C VAL A 168 19.44 13.03 -5.06
N VAL A 169 19.21 13.99 -5.94
CA VAL A 169 19.49 15.41 -5.74
C VAL A 169 18.20 16.16 -5.46
N GLU A 170 18.15 16.88 -4.34
CA GLU A 170 17.00 17.71 -4.00
C GLU A 170 17.20 19.16 -4.42
N VAL A 171 16.20 19.71 -5.12
CA VAL A 171 16.14 21.13 -5.48
C VAL A 171 15.29 21.88 -4.47
N GLY A 172 15.77 23.03 -4.05
CA GLY A 172 15.11 23.91 -3.08
C GLY A 172 13.81 24.52 -3.58
N LEU A 173 13.21 25.33 -2.70
CA LEU A 173 12.00 26.11 -3.01
C LEU A 173 12.33 27.61 -2.90
N GLU A 174 11.76 28.37 -3.81
CA GLU A 174 11.74 29.83 -3.77
C GLU A 174 10.28 30.30 -3.72
N GLY A 175 9.91 31.06 -2.70
CA GLY A 175 8.53 31.51 -2.51
C GLY A 175 7.50 30.37 -2.40
N GLY A 176 7.89 29.17 -1.94
CA GLY A 176 7.03 28.00 -1.85
C GLY A 176 6.89 27.18 -3.13
N LEU A 177 7.49 27.63 -4.22
CA LEU A 177 7.54 26.93 -5.51
C LEU A 177 8.92 26.31 -5.73
N THR A 178 9.00 25.29 -6.58
CA THR A 178 10.29 24.71 -6.97
C THR A 178 11.17 25.78 -7.61
N ASP A 179 12.41 25.93 -7.14
CA ASP A 179 13.41 26.83 -7.74
C ASP A 179 13.75 26.35 -9.15
N ALA A 180 13.24 27.08 -10.15
CA ALA A 180 13.37 26.72 -11.56
C ALA A 180 14.82 26.85 -12.06
N ALA A 181 15.60 27.80 -11.53
CA ALA A 181 17.00 27.99 -11.92
C ALA A 181 17.87 26.84 -11.38
N ALA A 182 17.75 26.54 -10.07
CA ALA A 182 18.42 25.40 -9.48
C ALA A 182 18.03 24.05 -10.08
N LEU A 183 16.77 23.92 -10.52
CA LEU A 183 16.31 22.75 -11.25
C LEU A 183 17.02 22.63 -12.60
N ALA A 184 17.05 23.70 -13.38
CA ALA A 184 17.73 23.73 -14.68
C ALA A 184 19.22 23.36 -14.55
N ASP A 185 19.93 24.00 -13.60
CA ASP A 185 21.34 23.72 -13.33
C ASP A 185 21.59 22.25 -12.95
N SER A 186 20.69 21.68 -12.11
CA SER A 186 20.79 20.28 -11.67
C SER A 186 20.55 19.27 -12.79
N VAL A 187 19.84 19.68 -13.85
CA VAL A 187 19.48 18.81 -14.97
C VAL A 187 20.47 18.90 -16.13
N ASP A 188 21.09 20.05 -16.35
CA ASP A 188 21.94 20.29 -17.54
C ASP A 188 23.26 19.51 -17.52
N GLU A 189 23.84 19.26 -16.35
CA GLU A 189 25.12 18.53 -16.27
C GLU A 189 25.02 17.04 -16.63
N ILE A 190 23.86 16.38 -16.58
CA ILE A 190 23.72 14.91 -16.71
C ILE A 190 22.49 14.49 -17.52
N GLY A 191 21.78 15.40 -18.19
CA GLY A 191 20.66 15.11 -19.07
C GLY A 191 19.41 14.54 -18.36
N ARG A 192 18.28 14.97 -18.82
CA ARG A 192 16.93 14.91 -18.27
C ARG A 192 16.45 13.52 -17.83
N ALA A 193 16.23 13.32 -16.54
CA ALA A 193 15.23 12.44 -16.02
C ALA A 193 14.36 13.28 -15.05
N HIS A 194 13.16 13.65 -15.48
CA HIS A 194 12.18 14.30 -14.62
C HIS A 194 11.29 13.21 -14.02
N VAL A 195 11.13 13.20 -12.70
CA VAL A 195 10.10 12.48 -11.96
C VAL A 195 9.27 13.51 -11.20
#